data_c46cfa97c3191d0484cc71d23d4c7c7c
#
_entry.id   c46cfa97c3191d0484cc71d23d4c7c7c
#
_cell.length_a   1.000
_cell.length_b   1.000
_cell.length_c   1.000
_cell.angle_alpha   90.00
_cell.angle_beta   90.00
_cell.angle_gamma   90.00
#
_symmetry.space_group_name_H-M   'P 1'
#
loop_
_entity.id
_entity.type
_entity.pdbx_description
1 polymer ?
#
loop_
_entity_poly.entity_id
_entity_poly.type
_entity_poly.pdbx_seq_one_letter_code
_entity_poly.pdbx_strand_id
1 'polypeptide(L)'
;MTQAKRVGFIGLGMMGAPMVQCLRKAGFELFIDDADAARADTLAEQSGSHRLNADNAGSLDALITMLPNSAIVEAVVLGDGNNTGWAARLAKGAVVIDMSSSEPERSRALGKTLEAQRLAYLDAPVSGGVKRAKEGTLAILVGGHADVLARCKPLLDAMGTNVLHIGTAGAGHAAKALNNYVSAASVAATVEALQIASRFGIDPQVMTDVLNASTGRSNTSENKAKQFMLSGTFASGFALQLMNKDLKIARALAQAVGHPMTFGATCVEVWDQAAQRSTPATDHTELYRLLPGAAS
;
A
#
# COMPACT_ATOMS: atom_id res chain seq x y z
N MET A 1 9.74 12.91 25.12
CA MET A 1 8.62 12.05 24.68
C MET A 1 9.15 10.63 24.53
N THR A 2 8.52 9.66 25.17
CA THR A 2 8.98 8.26 25.17
C THR A 2 8.80 7.65 23.78
N GLN A 3 9.79 6.92 23.32
CA GLN A 3 9.78 6.20 22.05
C GLN A 3 8.83 5.01 22.13
N ALA A 4 8.05 4.74 21.08
CA ALA A 4 7.14 3.60 21.03
C ALA A 4 7.92 2.28 21.16
N LYS A 5 7.57 1.44 22.12
CA LYS A 5 8.21 0.14 22.36
C LYS A 5 7.23 -1.03 22.22
N ARG A 6 5.98 -0.84 22.64
CA ARG A 6 4.90 -1.83 22.62
C ARG A 6 3.96 -1.53 21.45
N VAL A 7 3.92 -2.40 20.47
CA VAL A 7 3.28 -2.14 19.20
C VAL A 7 2.24 -3.22 18.90
N GLY A 8 1.00 -2.80 18.71
CA GLY A 8 -0.05 -3.62 18.11
C GLY A 8 0.10 -3.64 16.59
N PHE A 9 -0.11 -4.78 15.95
CA PHE A 9 -0.08 -4.91 14.49
C PHE A 9 -1.25 -5.77 14.02
N ILE A 10 -2.13 -5.20 13.18
CA ILE A 10 -3.33 -5.86 12.68
C ILE A 10 -3.26 -5.99 11.16
N GLY A 11 -3.47 -7.23 10.68
CA GLY A 11 -3.39 -7.59 9.26
C GLY A 11 -2.06 -8.24 8.91
N LEU A 12 -2.03 -9.57 8.93
CA LEU A 12 -0.84 -10.41 8.83
C LEU A 12 -0.75 -11.13 7.47
N GLY A 13 -1.28 -10.49 6.42
CA GLY A 13 -1.18 -10.97 5.04
C GLY A 13 0.23 -10.88 4.48
N MET A 14 0.35 -10.98 3.14
CA MET A 14 1.64 -11.00 2.43
C MET A 14 2.57 -9.82 2.76
N MET A 15 2.02 -8.66 3.11
CA MET A 15 2.81 -7.49 3.50
C MET A 15 3.01 -7.42 5.02
N GLY A 16 1.96 -7.66 5.81
CA GLY A 16 2.02 -7.48 7.27
C GLY A 16 2.94 -8.47 7.96
N ALA A 17 2.89 -9.75 7.61
CA ALA A 17 3.72 -10.76 8.24
C ALA A 17 5.24 -10.47 8.13
N PRO A 18 5.81 -10.13 6.97
CA PRO A 18 7.22 -9.74 6.91
C PRO A 18 7.53 -8.42 7.64
N MET A 19 6.59 -7.45 7.69
CA MET A 19 6.77 -6.21 8.45
C MET A 19 6.84 -6.48 9.96
N VAL A 20 6.00 -7.38 10.48
CA VAL A 20 6.08 -7.88 11.86
C VAL A 20 7.46 -8.46 12.17
N GLN A 21 8.01 -9.26 11.26
CA GLN A 21 9.36 -9.83 11.45
C GLN A 21 10.46 -8.76 11.50
N CYS A 22 10.36 -7.72 10.67
CA CYS A 22 11.29 -6.59 10.69
C CYS A 22 11.23 -5.85 12.04
N LEU A 23 10.04 -5.58 12.56
CA LEU A 23 9.83 -4.94 13.85
C LEU A 23 10.39 -5.80 15.02
N ARG A 24 10.17 -7.12 14.97
CA ARG A 24 10.72 -8.04 15.98
C ARG A 24 12.25 -8.03 15.97
N LYS A 25 12.86 -8.09 14.79
CA LYS A 25 14.33 -7.99 14.64
C LYS A 25 14.90 -6.67 15.18
N ALA A 26 14.13 -5.59 15.07
CA ALA A 26 14.50 -4.29 15.62
C ALA A 26 14.25 -4.16 17.14
N GLY A 27 13.75 -5.20 17.82
CA GLY A 27 13.59 -5.27 19.26
C GLY A 27 12.29 -4.70 19.83
N PHE A 28 11.27 -4.47 18.98
CA PHE A 28 9.94 -4.06 19.45
C PHE A 28 9.19 -5.23 20.11
N GLU A 29 8.44 -4.95 21.16
CA GLU A 29 7.47 -5.88 21.76
C GLU A 29 6.18 -5.82 20.95
N LEU A 30 5.80 -6.95 20.31
CA LEU A 30 4.68 -6.96 19.37
C LEU A 30 3.48 -7.74 19.90
N PHE A 31 2.30 -7.17 19.65
CA PHE A 31 0.99 -7.72 19.89
C PHE A 31 0.24 -7.79 18.55
N ILE A 32 0.01 -8.99 18.03
CA ILE A 32 -0.46 -9.16 16.65
C ILE A 32 -1.86 -9.77 16.58
N ASP A 33 -2.62 -9.37 15.56
CA ASP A 33 -3.94 -9.93 15.28
C ASP A 33 -4.25 -9.94 13.77
N ASP A 34 -5.13 -10.84 13.38
CA ASP A 34 -5.66 -10.97 12.02
C ASP A 34 -7.08 -11.54 12.09
N ALA A 35 -7.91 -11.27 11.10
CA ALA A 35 -9.23 -11.88 10.97
C ALA A 35 -9.13 -13.43 10.86
N ASP A 36 -8.03 -13.94 10.33
CA ASP A 36 -7.66 -15.35 10.37
C ASP A 36 -6.87 -15.64 11.66
N ALA A 37 -7.56 -16.12 12.68
CA ALA A 37 -6.99 -16.42 13.98
C ALA A 37 -5.83 -17.44 13.90
N ALA A 38 -5.93 -18.47 13.05
CA ALA A 38 -4.89 -19.46 12.90
C ALA A 38 -3.60 -18.86 12.32
N ARG A 39 -3.71 -17.91 11.38
CA ARG A 39 -2.57 -17.14 10.88
C ARG A 39 -1.90 -16.33 11.97
N ALA A 40 -2.69 -15.67 12.80
CA ALA A 40 -2.17 -14.87 13.90
C ALA A 40 -1.49 -15.73 14.97
N ASP A 41 -2.04 -16.89 15.32
CA ASP A 41 -1.43 -17.85 16.26
C ASP A 41 -0.10 -18.36 15.71
N THR A 42 -0.09 -18.84 14.47
CA THR A 42 1.12 -19.34 13.80
C THR A 42 2.23 -18.29 13.78
N LEU A 43 1.88 -17.03 13.38
CA LEU A 43 2.88 -15.98 13.32
C LEU A 43 3.35 -15.54 14.71
N ALA A 44 2.48 -15.55 15.72
CA ALA A 44 2.85 -15.23 17.09
C ALA A 44 3.91 -16.21 17.62
N GLU A 45 3.71 -17.51 17.42
CA GLU A 45 4.69 -18.53 17.79
C GLU A 45 6.02 -18.36 17.03
N GLN A 46 5.96 -18.21 15.71
CA GLN A 46 7.16 -18.11 14.85
C GLN A 46 7.98 -16.85 15.13
N SER A 47 7.35 -15.73 15.47
CA SER A 47 8.01 -14.45 15.69
C SER A 47 8.32 -14.17 17.16
N GLY A 48 7.80 -14.95 18.09
CA GLY A 48 7.85 -14.64 19.52
C GLY A 48 7.03 -13.38 19.88
N SER A 49 5.97 -13.10 19.13
CA SER A 49 5.02 -12.02 19.40
C SER A 49 3.88 -12.52 20.28
N HIS A 50 3.15 -11.60 20.88
CA HIS A 50 1.95 -11.90 21.68
C HIS A 50 0.70 -11.76 20.81
N ARG A 51 -0.39 -12.45 21.19
CA ARG A 51 -1.71 -12.15 20.61
C ARG A 51 -2.22 -10.82 21.19
N LEU A 52 -2.69 -9.95 20.28
CA LEU A 52 -3.42 -8.75 20.68
C LEU A 52 -4.80 -9.13 21.22
N ASN A 53 -5.15 -8.60 22.37
CA ASN A 53 -6.44 -8.80 23.03
C ASN A 53 -6.85 -7.58 23.84
N ALA A 54 -8.05 -7.63 24.46
CA ALA A 54 -8.57 -6.50 25.22
C ALA A 54 -7.71 -6.12 26.44
N ASP A 55 -7.05 -7.10 27.05
CA ASP A 55 -6.31 -6.90 28.32
C ASP A 55 -4.96 -6.20 28.07
N ASN A 56 -4.33 -6.43 26.91
CA ASN A 56 -3.04 -5.85 26.59
C ASN A 56 -3.09 -4.59 25.71
N ALA A 57 -4.24 -4.30 25.08
CA ALA A 57 -4.38 -3.15 24.18
C ALA A 57 -4.10 -1.80 24.84
N GLY A 58 -4.51 -1.64 26.12
CA GLY A 58 -4.27 -0.41 26.88
C GLY A 58 -2.81 -0.11 27.19
N SER A 59 -1.91 -1.06 26.96
CA SER A 59 -0.45 -0.89 27.17
C SER A 59 0.33 -0.55 25.91
N LEU A 60 -0.35 -0.42 24.76
CA LEU A 60 0.30 -0.15 23.48
C LEU A 60 0.67 1.33 23.34
N ASP A 61 1.87 1.58 22.84
CA ASP A 61 2.32 2.92 22.42
C ASP A 61 1.84 3.26 21.02
N ALA A 62 1.74 2.24 20.14
CA ALA A 62 1.25 2.37 18.77
C ALA A 62 0.44 1.16 18.34
N LEU A 63 -0.53 1.40 17.45
CA LEU A 63 -1.30 0.37 16.74
C LEU A 63 -1.12 0.56 15.24
N ILE A 64 -0.60 -0.44 14.56
CA ILE A 64 -0.43 -0.45 13.10
C ILE A 64 -1.56 -1.27 12.47
N THR A 65 -2.14 -0.74 11.39
CA THR A 65 -3.04 -1.47 10.51
C THR A 65 -2.42 -1.67 9.14
N MET A 66 -2.54 -2.90 8.59
CA MET A 66 -2.12 -3.27 7.24
C MET A 66 -3.23 -4.09 6.59
N LEU A 67 -4.31 -3.42 6.22
CA LEU A 67 -5.61 -3.99 5.88
C LEU A 67 -6.01 -3.69 4.42
N PRO A 68 -7.01 -4.41 3.86
CA PRO A 68 -7.35 -4.30 2.45
C PRO A 68 -7.86 -2.93 1.98
N ASN A 69 -8.62 -2.20 2.81
CA ASN A 69 -9.25 -0.92 2.44
C ASN A 69 -9.68 -0.09 3.66
N SER A 70 -10.08 1.17 3.41
CA SER A 70 -10.50 2.13 4.45
C SER A 70 -11.67 1.63 5.30
N ALA A 71 -12.66 0.96 4.70
CA ALA A 71 -13.83 0.49 5.44
C ALA A 71 -13.46 -0.54 6.52
N ILE A 72 -12.54 -1.45 6.18
CA ILE A 72 -12.02 -2.44 7.12
C ILE A 72 -11.15 -1.76 8.18
N VAL A 73 -10.31 -0.79 7.80
CA VAL A 73 -9.51 -0.01 8.76
C VAL A 73 -10.41 0.70 9.77
N GLU A 74 -11.45 1.39 9.32
CA GLU A 74 -12.39 2.09 10.19
C GLU A 74 -13.14 1.14 11.12
N ALA A 75 -13.65 0.02 10.59
CA ALA A 75 -14.34 -0.99 11.39
C ALA A 75 -13.43 -1.58 12.47
N VAL A 76 -12.17 -1.88 12.14
CA VAL A 76 -11.18 -2.41 13.09
C VAL A 76 -10.80 -1.35 14.12
N VAL A 77 -10.57 -0.11 13.71
CA VAL A 77 -10.08 0.95 14.60
C VAL A 77 -11.22 1.55 15.43
N LEU A 78 -12.34 1.89 14.82
CA LEU A 78 -13.45 2.59 15.50
C LEU A 78 -14.57 1.66 16.00
N GLY A 79 -14.68 0.45 15.41
CA GLY A 79 -15.80 -0.45 15.58
C GLY A 79 -16.85 -0.30 14.46
N ASP A 80 -17.78 -1.25 14.43
CA ASP A 80 -18.82 -1.35 13.40
C ASP A 80 -20.25 -1.43 13.97
N GLY A 81 -20.42 -1.07 15.25
CA GLY A 81 -21.68 -1.19 15.97
C GLY A 81 -21.90 -2.56 16.61
N ASN A 82 -21.33 -3.63 16.10
CA ASN A 82 -21.34 -4.97 16.69
C ASN A 82 -20.11 -5.22 17.57
N ASN A 83 -19.01 -4.59 17.23
CA ASN A 83 -17.73 -4.72 17.93
C ASN A 83 -17.19 -3.36 18.35
N THR A 84 -16.64 -3.30 19.56
CA THR A 84 -15.87 -2.15 20.02
C THR A 84 -14.53 -2.12 19.30
N GLY A 85 -14.24 -1.03 18.57
CA GLY A 85 -12.97 -0.85 17.90
C GLY A 85 -11.78 -0.76 18.85
N TRP A 86 -10.59 -0.99 18.30
CA TRP A 86 -9.35 -0.96 19.10
C TRP A 86 -9.05 0.42 19.70
N ALA A 87 -9.44 1.52 19.03
CA ALA A 87 -9.21 2.87 19.54
C ALA A 87 -9.76 3.11 20.94
N ALA A 88 -10.94 2.56 21.23
CA ALA A 88 -11.55 2.69 22.56
C ALA A 88 -10.77 1.97 23.68
N ARG A 89 -9.83 1.09 23.33
CA ARG A 89 -9.03 0.29 24.26
C ARG A 89 -7.61 0.83 24.43
N LEU A 90 -7.16 1.71 23.52
CA LEU A 90 -5.82 2.29 23.57
C LEU A 90 -5.69 3.34 24.66
N ALA A 91 -4.51 3.44 25.25
CA ALA A 91 -4.18 4.52 26.17
C ALA A 91 -4.17 5.88 25.45
N LYS A 92 -4.57 6.94 26.16
CA LYS A 92 -4.47 8.32 25.64
C LYS A 92 -3.01 8.65 25.26
N GLY A 93 -2.84 9.23 24.11
CA GLY A 93 -1.51 9.54 23.55
C GLY A 93 -0.89 8.42 22.71
N ALA A 94 -1.49 7.22 22.65
CA ALA A 94 -1.09 6.19 21.70
C ALA A 94 -1.29 6.66 20.26
N VAL A 95 -0.56 6.05 19.33
CA VAL A 95 -0.60 6.41 17.91
C VAL A 95 -1.25 5.29 17.11
N VAL A 96 -2.24 5.60 16.28
CA VAL A 96 -2.72 4.69 15.24
C VAL A 96 -1.98 5.02 13.96
N ILE A 97 -1.35 4.01 13.33
CA ILE A 97 -0.58 4.14 12.09
C ILE A 97 -1.24 3.26 11.03
N ASP A 98 -1.92 3.87 10.07
CA ASP A 98 -2.52 3.13 8.95
C ASP A 98 -1.53 2.99 7.79
N MET A 99 -0.98 1.79 7.63
CA MET A 99 -0.05 1.44 6.55
C MET A 99 -0.76 0.77 5.36
N SER A 100 -2.07 0.72 5.37
CA SER A 100 -2.93 0.18 4.30
C SER A 100 -2.89 1.03 3.02
N SER A 101 -3.69 0.68 2.02
CA SER A 101 -3.99 1.56 0.88
C SER A 101 -5.41 2.07 1.04
N SER A 102 -5.55 3.20 1.72
CA SER A 102 -6.82 3.80 2.12
C SER A 102 -7.15 5.06 1.30
N GLU A 103 -8.41 5.45 1.31
CA GLU A 103 -8.89 6.67 0.69
C GLU A 103 -8.45 7.90 1.51
N PRO A 104 -7.82 8.93 0.91
CA PRO A 104 -7.24 10.06 1.64
C PRO A 104 -8.25 10.82 2.50
N GLU A 105 -9.46 11.07 1.99
CA GLU A 105 -10.50 11.81 2.73
C GLU A 105 -11.02 11.01 3.92
N ARG A 106 -11.14 9.68 3.79
CA ARG A 106 -11.49 8.81 4.92
C ARG A 106 -10.39 8.78 5.97
N SER A 107 -9.13 8.77 5.55
CA SER A 107 -7.99 8.89 6.47
C SER A 107 -7.99 10.20 7.24
N ARG A 108 -8.33 11.32 6.59
CA ARG A 108 -8.52 12.61 7.27
C ARG A 108 -9.65 12.57 8.31
N ALA A 109 -10.78 11.98 7.95
CA ALA A 109 -11.92 11.83 8.86
C ALA A 109 -11.57 10.93 10.05
N LEU A 110 -10.90 9.80 9.80
CA LEU A 110 -10.40 8.89 10.84
C LEU A 110 -9.44 9.62 11.79
N GLY A 111 -8.47 10.36 11.25
CA GLY A 111 -7.51 11.14 12.05
C GLY A 111 -8.21 12.13 12.99
N LYS A 112 -9.19 12.88 12.49
CA LYS A 112 -9.99 13.80 13.33
C LYS A 112 -10.78 13.08 14.44
N THR A 113 -11.35 11.91 14.13
CA THR A 113 -12.10 11.11 15.10
C THR A 113 -11.18 10.58 16.20
N LEU A 114 -9.96 10.14 15.84
CA LEU A 114 -8.96 9.67 16.80
C LEU A 114 -8.41 10.80 17.66
N GLU A 115 -8.18 11.97 17.10
CA GLU A 115 -7.72 13.16 17.83
C GLU A 115 -8.75 13.58 18.89
N ALA A 116 -10.05 13.53 18.59
CA ALA A 116 -11.12 13.78 19.56
C ALA A 116 -11.10 12.78 20.73
N GLN A 117 -10.57 11.57 20.52
CA GLN A 117 -10.35 10.54 21.53
C GLN A 117 -8.98 10.67 22.23
N ARG A 118 -8.19 11.73 21.92
CA ARG A 118 -6.82 11.96 22.41
C ARG A 118 -5.83 10.88 21.97
N LEU A 119 -6.04 10.31 20.77
CA LEU A 119 -5.10 9.43 20.07
C LEU A 119 -4.43 10.21 18.93
N ALA A 120 -3.18 9.92 18.66
CA ALA A 120 -2.50 10.46 17.50
C ALA A 120 -2.72 9.56 16.27
N TYR A 121 -2.62 10.12 15.08
CA TYR A 121 -2.81 9.38 13.83
C TYR A 121 -1.72 9.70 12.79
N LEU A 122 -1.27 8.66 12.10
CA LEU A 122 -0.47 8.76 10.90
C LEU A 122 -1.08 7.84 9.82
N ASP A 123 -1.24 8.33 8.61
CA ASP A 123 -1.37 7.49 7.43
C ASP A 123 0.03 7.28 6.84
N ALA A 124 0.43 6.02 6.68
CA ALA A 124 1.80 5.66 6.34
C ALA A 124 1.85 4.52 5.30
N PRO A 125 1.16 4.65 4.15
CA PRO A 125 1.16 3.63 3.13
C PRO A 125 2.56 3.34 2.61
N VAL A 126 2.76 2.10 2.14
CA VAL A 126 4.06 1.56 1.74
C VAL A 126 4.16 1.33 0.23
N SER A 127 5.38 1.40 -0.28
CA SER A 127 5.73 1.06 -1.66
C SER A 127 6.98 0.20 -1.68
N GLY A 128 7.01 -0.82 -2.58
CA GLY A 128 8.15 -1.73 -2.76
C GLY A 128 7.78 -3.21 -2.81
N GLY A 129 6.52 -3.55 -2.50
CA GLY A 129 6.02 -4.93 -2.57
C GLY A 129 6.60 -5.86 -1.51
N VAL A 130 6.26 -7.13 -1.62
CA VAL A 130 6.61 -8.17 -0.61
C VAL A 130 8.12 -8.34 -0.43
N LYS A 131 8.89 -8.23 -1.52
CA LYS A 131 10.35 -8.35 -1.44
C LYS A 131 10.94 -7.31 -0.49
N ARG A 132 10.61 -6.02 -0.71
CA ARG A 132 11.12 -4.95 0.14
C ARG A 132 10.55 -4.99 1.57
N ALA A 133 9.32 -5.49 1.75
CA ALA A 133 8.77 -5.72 3.08
C ALA A 133 9.58 -6.74 3.88
N LYS A 134 10.04 -7.84 3.24
CA LYS A 134 10.91 -8.84 3.84
C LYS A 134 12.29 -8.31 4.19
N GLU A 135 12.81 -7.41 3.36
CA GLU A 135 14.13 -6.80 3.49
C GLU A 135 14.16 -5.60 4.47
N GLY A 136 12.98 -5.09 4.90
CA GLY A 136 12.89 -3.86 5.69
C GLY A 136 13.28 -2.60 4.90
N THR A 137 13.09 -2.60 3.58
CA THR A 137 13.54 -1.53 2.68
C THR A 137 12.39 -0.82 1.96
N LEU A 138 11.20 -0.81 2.57
CA LEU A 138 10.03 -0.14 2.02
C LEU A 138 10.27 1.39 1.89
N ALA A 139 9.61 2.00 0.91
CA ALA A 139 9.33 3.42 0.93
C ALA A 139 8.01 3.64 1.68
N ILE A 140 8.01 4.51 2.68
CA ILE A 140 6.88 4.80 3.55
C ILE A 140 6.52 6.28 3.39
N LEU A 141 5.29 6.55 2.96
CA LEU A 141 4.81 7.89 2.66
C LEU A 141 3.91 8.37 3.80
N VAL A 142 4.40 9.28 4.65
CA VAL A 142 3.73 9.59 5.91
C VAL A 142 2.96 10.90 5.83
N GLY A 143 1.65 10.82 6.11
CA GLY A 143 0.79 11.95 6.40
C GLY A 143 0.48 12.01 7.90
N GLY A 144 0.42 13.23 8.45
CA GLY A 144 0.13 13.51 9.85
C GLY A 144 1.06 14.55 10.45
N HIS A 145 0.98 14.74 11.77
CA HIS A 145 1.81 15.72 12.47
C HIS A 145 3.29 15.31 12.53
N ALA A 146 4.20 16.25 12.28
CA ALA A 146 5.64 15.99 12.23
C ALA A 146 6.23 15.52 13.57
N ASP A 147 5.72 15.97 14.69
CA ASP A 147 6.11 15.54 16.03
C ASP A 147 5.68 14.10 16.33
N VAL A 148 4.51 13.68 15.83
CA VAL A 148 4.04 12.29 15.90
C VAL A 148 4.92 11.39 15.03
N LEU A 149 5.25 11.84 13.80
CA LEU A 149 6.20 11.13 12.93
C LEU A 149 7.56 10.97 13.61
N ALA A 150 8.12 12.02 14.19
CA ALA A 150 9.40 11.98 14.89
C ALA A 150 9.42 10.93 16.02
N ARG A 151 8.32 10.80 16.76
CA ARG A 151 8.13 9.79 17.81
C ARG A 151 8.06 8.37 17.25
N CYS A 152 7.45 8.18 16.08
CA CYS A 152 7.28 6.88 15.43
C CYS A 152 8.41 6.53 14.46
N LYS A 153 9.34 7.46 14.19
CA LYS A 153 10.38 7.26 13.18
C LYS A 153 11.19 5.98 13.36
N PRO A 154 11.67 5.60 14.56
CA PRO A 154 12.40 4.35 14.74
C PRO A 154 11.58 3.10 14.41
N LEU A 155 10.25 3.16 14.65
CA LEU A 155 9.32 2.11 14.29
C LEU A 155 9.19 1.98 12.77
N LEU A 156 9.09 3.09 12.07
CA LEU A 156 8.98 3.13 10.60
C LEU A 156 10.32 2.76 9.95
N ASP A 157 11.45 3.22 10.47
CA ASP A 157 12.80 2.90 9.98
C ASP A 157 13.12 1.39 10.08
N ALA A 158 12.50 0.66 11.00
CA ALA A 158 12.64 -0.79 11.08
C ALA A 158 12.03 -1.54 9.89
N MET A 159 11.07 -0.90 9.18
CA MET A 159 10.36 -1.51 8.06
C MET A 159 10.72 -0.88 6.70
N GLY A 160 11.33 0.30 6.70
CA GLY A 160 11.62 1.03 5.47
C GLY A 160 12.89 1.88 5.55
N THR A 161 13.54 2.06 4.41
CA THR A 161 14.75 2.90 4.28
C THR A 161 14.43 4.33 3.82
N ASN A 162 13.25 4.57 3.27
CA ASN A 162 12.81 5.87 2.79
C ASN A 162 11.49 6.26 3.48
N VAL A 163 11.57 6.93 4.63
CA VAL A 163 10.42 7.46 5.36
C VAL A 163 10.25 8.93 5.00
N LEU A 164 9.22 9.26 4.23
CA LEU A 164 8.98 10.59 3.67
C LEU A 164 7.78 11.22 4.35
N HIS A 165 7.95 12.38 4.98
CA HIS A 165 6.84 13.20 5.47
C HIS A 165 6.23 13.98 4.31
N ILE A 166 4.98 13.68 3.96
CA ILE A 166 4.31 14.23 2.79
C ILE A 166 3.48 15.48 3.15
N GLY A 167 2.90 15.49 4.35
CA GLY A 167 2.03 16.57 4.79
C GLY A 167 1.12 16.17 5.94
N THR A 168 -0.05 16.81 6.05
CA THR A 168 -1.06 16.51 7.07
C THR A 168 -1.73 15.15 6.83
N ALA A 169 -2.58 14.70 7.76
CA ALA A 169 -3.31 13.43 7.66
C ALA A 169 -4.02 13.28 6.30
N GLY A 170 -3.93 12.10 5.71
CA GLY A 170 -4.39 11.74 4.38
C GLY A 170 -3.40 12.03 3.24
N ALA A 171 -2.33 12.82 3.49
CA ALA A 171 -1.35 13.17 2.45
C ALA A 171 -0.51 11.96 2.00
N GLY A 172 -0.19 11.04 2.88
CA GLY A 172 0.52 9.80 2.55
C GLY A 172 -0.30 8.93 1.60
N HIS A 173 -1.57 8.67 1.94
CA HIS A 173 -2.47 7.92 1.07
C HIS A 173 -2.73 8.63 -0.27
N ALA A 174 -2.84 9.96 -0.28
CA ALA A 174 -2.95 10.73 -1.52
C ALA A 174 -1.71 10.55 -2.40
N ALA A 175 -0.51 10.72 -1.84
CA ALA A 175 0.74 10.54 -2.55
C ALA A 175 0.88 9.11 -3.09
N LYS A 176 0.49 8.10 -2.31
CA LYS A 176 0.49 6.69 -2.74
C LYS A 176 -0.43 6.46 -3.94
N ALA A 177 -1.67 6.94 -3.88
CA ALA A 177 -2.64 6.77 -4.96
C ALA A 177 -2.18 7.48 -6.24
N LEU A 178 -1.67 8.70 -6.14
CA LEU A 178 -1.14 9.45 -7.27
C LEU A 178 0.13 8.81 -7.87
N ASN A 179 1.04 8.30 -7.03
CA ASN A 179 2.19 7.53 -7.51
C ASN A 179 1.76 6.29 -8.30
N ASN A 180 0.78 5.54 -7.78
CA ASN A 180 0.29 4.34 -8.46
C ASN A 180 -0.49 4.68 -9.75
N TYR A 181 -1.20 5.82 -9.79
CA TYR A 181 -1.77 6.33 -11.04
C TYR A 181 -0.69 6.57 -12.10
N VAL A 182 0.40 7.28 -11.78
CA VAL A 182 1.50 7.52 -12.73
C VAL A 182 2.15 6.20 -13.16
N SER A 183 2.35 5.26 -12.24
CA SER A 183 2.88 3.93 -12.56
C SER A 183 1.96 3.14 -13.49
N ALA A 184 0.65 3.13 -13.23
CA ALA A 184 -0.33 2.43 -14.05
C ALA A 184 -0.47 3.04 -15.46
N ALA A 185 -0.46 4.38 -15.55
CA ALA A 185 -0.45 5.09 -16.83
C ALA A 185 0.79 4.74 -17.65
N SER A 186 1.96 4.67 -17.01
CA SER A 186 3.20 4.23 -17.64
C SER A 186 3.13 2.77 -18.12
N VAL A 187 2.51 1.86 -17.36
CA VAL A 187 2.31 0.47 -17.80
C VAL A 187 1.44 0.45 -19.05
N ALA A 188 0.29 1.12 -19.07
CA ALA A 188 -0.62 1.13 -20.20
C ALA A 188 0.04 1.71 -21.46
N ALA A 189 0.68 2.88 -21.34
CA ALA A 189 1.36 3.53 -22.47
C ALA A 189 2.53 2.68 -23.01
N THR A 190 3.32 2.03 -22.13
CA THR A 190 4.40 1.15 -22.54
C THR A 190 3.86 -0.07 -23.29
N VAL A 191 2.79 -0.69 -22.79
CA VAL A 191 2.15 -1.86 -23.42
C VAL A 191 1.65 -1.50 -24.82
N GLU A 192 0.91 -0.40 -24.97
CA GLU A 192 0.43 0.05 -26.28
C GLU A 192 1.59 0.32 -27.25
N ALA A 193 2.64 1.01 -26.81
CA ALA A 193 3.82 1.28 -27.64
C ALA A 193 4.49 -0.01 -28.13
N LEU A 194 4.65 -1.02 -27.26
CA LEU A 194 5.23 -2.31 -27.62
C LEU A 194 4.35 -3.10 -28.59
N GLN A 195 3.02 -3.07 -28.41
CA GLN A 195 2.06 -3.71 -29.32
C GLN A 195 2.04 -3.05 -30.70
N ILE A 196 2.06 -1.70 -30.76
CA ILE A 196 2.14 -0.94 -32.01
C ILE A 196 3.46 -1.23 -32.73
N ALA A 197 4.58 -1.20 -32.01
CA ALA A 197 5.92 -1.51 -32.55
C ALA A 197 5.97 -2.90 -33.16
N SER A 198 5.44 -3.91 -32.47
CA SER A 198 5.36 -5.29 -32.96
C SER A 198 4.56 -5.39 -34.26
N ARG A 199 3.43 -4.71 -34.37
CA ARG A 199 2.60 -4.70 -35.59
C ARG A 199 3.26 -3.98 -36.75
N PHE A 200 4.10 -2.99 -36.47
CA PHE A 200 4.90 -2.29 -37.48
C PHE A 200 6.11 -3.10 -37.92
N GLY A 201 6.47 -4.18 -37.21
CA GLY A 201 7.63 -5.03 -37.51
C GLY A 201 8.88 -4.69 -36.70
N ILE A 202 8.74 -3.91 -35.61
CA ILE A 202 9.85 -3.65 -34.68
C ILE A 202 9.74 -4.69 -33.54
N ASP A 203 10.86 -5.38 -33.28
CA ASP A 203 10.94 -6.31 -32.14
C ASP A 203 10.65 -5.57 -30.81
N PRO A 204 9.69 -6.03 -29.97
CA PRO A 204 9.39 -5.42 -28.68
C PRO A 204 10.59 -5.34 -27.72
N GLN A 205 11.56 -6.25 -27.82
CA GLN A 205 12.81 -6.18 -27.05
C GLN A 205 13.63 -4.95 -27.47
N VAL A 206 13.78 -4.75 -28.80
CA VAL A 206 14.50 -3.59 -29.37
C VAL A 206 13.74 -2.30 -29.03
N MET A 207 12.39 -2.28 -29.15
CA MET A 207 11.60 -1.10 -28.78
C MET A 207 11.76 -0.76 -27.29
N THR A 208 11.86 -1.75 -26.41
CA THR A 208 12.14 -1.52 -24.98
C THR A 208 13.51 -0.87 -24.78
N ASP A 209 14.53 -1.28 -25.53
CA ASP A 209 15.86 -0.66 -25.47
C ASP A 209 15.83 0.80 -25.95
N VAL A 210 15.05 1.09 -27.00
CA VAL A 210 14.83 2.46 -27.49
C VAL A 210 14.18 3.32 -26.40
N LEU A 211 13.15 2.82 -25.73
CA LEU A 211 12.51 3.54 -24.62
C LEU A 211 13.51 3.84 -23.51
N ASN A 212 14.32 2.85 -23.11
CA ASN A 212 15.29 2.99 -22.03
C ASN A 212 16.49 3.89 -22.39
N ALA A 213 16.85 3.99 -23.65
CA ALA A 213 17.90 4.88 -24.13
C ALA A 213 17.42 6.32 -24.40
N SER A 214 16.10 6.57 -24.33
CA SER A 214 15.47 7.82 -24.73
C SER A 214 14.56 8.39 -23.65
N THR A 215 13.85 9.49 -23.96
CA THR A 215 12.97 10.20 -23.02
C THR A 215 11.72 9.41 -22.60
N GLY A 216 11.39 8.30 -23.25
CA GLY A 216 10.31 7.38 -22.90
C GLY A 216 10.65 6.45 -21.73
N ARG A 217 11.83 6.55 -21.16
CA ARG A 217 12.28 5.73 -20.03
C ARG A 217 11.39 5.89 -18.80
N SER A 218 11.04 4.78 -18.21
CA SER A 218 10.17 4.71 -17.04
C SER A 218 10.48 3.47 -16.18
N ASN A 219 9.96 3.44 -14.96
CA ASN A 219 10.04 2.22 -14.14
C ASN A 219 9.48 0.99 -14.88
N THR A 220 8.48 1.17 -15.72
CA THR A 220 7.89 0.08 -16.51
C THR A 220 8.86 -0.43 -17.55
N SER A 221 9.45 0.45 -18.35
CA SER A 221 10.38 0.04 -19.42
C SER A 221 11.66 -0.57 -18.86
N GLU A 222 12.17 -0.05 -17.73
CA GLU A 222 13.42 -0.54 -17.12
C GLU A 222 13.25 -1.85 -16.34
N ASN A 223 12.16 -1.96 -15.56
CA ASN A 223 12.07 -3.00 -14.50
C ASN A 223 10.92 -3.98 -14.70
N LYS A 224 10.09 -3.82 -15.76
CA LYS A 224 8.91 -4.68 -15.94
C LYS A 224 8.81 -5.25 -17.35
N ALA A 225 9.07 -4.46 -18.39
CA ALA A 225 8.81 -4.84 -19.77
C ALA A 225 9.53 -6.15 -20.15
N LYS A 226 10.86 -6.18 -20.12
CA LYS A 226 11.63 -7.38 -20.47
C LYS A 226 11.49 -8.49 -19.43
N GLN A 227 11.52 -8.14 -18.14
CA GLN A 227 11.58 -9.09 -17.03
C GLN A 227 10.28 -9.90 -16.86
N PHE A 228 9.12 -9.28 -17.12
CA PHE A 228 7.83 -9.90 -16.78
C PHE A 228 6.86 -9.95 -17.96
N MET A 229 6.80 -8.92 -18.81
CA MET A 229 5.86 -8.87 -19.94
C MET A 229 6.38 -9.69 -21.13
N LEU A 230 7.54 -9.36 -21.67
CA LEU A 230 8.12 -10.01 -22.85
C LEU A 230 8.68 -11.40 -22.53
N SER A 231 9.08 -11.67 -21.27
CA SER A 231 9.44 -13.01 -20.83
C SER A 231 8.24 -13.93 -20.64
N GLY A 232 7.03 -13.37 -20.56
CA GLY A 232 5.79 -14.11 -20.30
C GLY A 232 5.64 -14.63 -18.87
N THR A 233 6.51 -14.22 -17.94
CA THR A 233 6.44 -14.71 -16.55
C THR A 233 5.33 -14.06 -15.74
N PHE A 234 5.00 -12.80 -16.01
CA PHE A 234 3.97 -12.01 -15.32
C PHE A 234 3.99 -12.15 -13.80
N ALA A 235 5.17 -12.06 -13.20
CA ALA A 235 5.40 -12.34 -11.79
C ALA A 235 6.10 -11.16 -11.08
N SER A 236 5.65 -9.93 -11.34
CA SER A 236 6.22 -8.74 -10.69
C SER A 236 5.87 -8.62 -9.20
N GLY A 237 4.87 -9.38 -8.75
CA GLY A 237 4.46 -9.46 -7.35
C GLY A 237 3.45 -8.39 -6.93
N PHE A 238 2.73 -7.76 -7.86
CA PHE A 238 1.66 -6.82 -7.56
C PHE A 238 0.39 -7.14 -8.35
N ALA A 239 -0.70 -7.44 -7.66
CA ALA A 239 -1.95 -7.85 -8.30
C ALA A 239 -2.59 -6.71 -9.10
N LEU A 240 -3.14 -7.05 -10.28
CA LEU A 240 -3.84 -6.13 -11.17
C LEU A 240 -5.04 -5.47 -10.47
N GLN A 241 -5.81 -6.23 -9.70
CA GLN A 241 -6.95 -5.71 -8.96
C GLN A 241 -6.55 -4.69 -7.88
N LEU A 242 -5.38 -4.82 -7.27
CA LEU A 242 -4.85 -3.84 -6.32
C LEU A 242 -4.45 -2.55 -7.03
N MET A 243 -3.82 -2.63 -8.22
CA MET A 243 -3.52 -1.46 -9.03
C MET A 243 -4.80 -0.73 -9.42
N ASN A 244 -5.82 -1.47 -9.88
CA ASN A 244 -7.11 -0.90 -10.23
C ASN A 244 -7.82 -0.22 -9.04
N LYS A 245 -7.74 -0.83 -7.85
CA LYS A 245 -8.24 -0.19 -6.62
C LYS A 245 -7.54 1.14 -6.36
N ASP A 246 -6.22 1.20 -6.44
CA ASP A 246 -5.45 2.41 -6.18
C ASP A 246 -5.74 3.52 -7.23
N LEU A 247 -6.01 3.15 -8.48
CA LEU A 247 -6.48 4.07 -9.52
C LEU A 247 -7.85 4.67 -9.19
N LYS A 248 -8.78 3.87 -8.66
CA LYS A 248 -10.10 4.35 -8.20
C LYS A 248 -9.96 5.34 -7.04
N ILE A 249 -9.03 5.10 -6.12
CA ILE A 249 -8.69 6.04 -5.04
C ILE A 249 -8.16 7.35 -5.63
N ALA A 250 -7.26 7.30 -6.62
CA ALA A 250 -6.74 8.50 -7.27
C ALA A 250 -7.85 9.29 -7.99
N ARG A 251 -8.80 8.60 -8.64
CA ARG A 251 -9.96 9.24 -9.29
C ARG A 251 -10.89 9.89 -8.25
N ALA A 252 -11.18 9.20 -7.16
CA ALA A 252 -12.00 9.76 -6.08
C ALA A 252 -11.35 10.99 -5.45
N LEU A 253 -10.03 10.95 -5.24
CA LEU A 253 -9.26 12.11 -4.77
C LEU A 253 -9.36 13.29 -5.75
N ALA A 254 -9.19 13.05 -7.06
CA ALA A 254 -9.31 14.10 -8.07
C ALA A 254 -10.70 14.75 -8.03
N GLN A 255 -11.76 13.96 -7.90
CA GLN A 255 -13.14 14.46 -7.75
C GLN A 255 -13.30 15.31 -6.48
N ALA A 256 -12.76 14.85 -5.35
CA ALA A 256 -12.84 15.54 -4.07
C ALA A 256 -12.17 16.92 -4.09
N VAL A 257 -11.10 17.10 -4.89
CA VAL A 257 -10.39 18.37 -5.06
C VAL A 257 -10.85 19.17 -6.31
N GLY A 258 -11.89 18.71 -7.00
CA GLY A 258 -12.44 19.39 -8.18
C GLY A 258 -11.55 19.32 -9.43
N HIS A 259 -10.63 18.37 -9.54
CA HIS A 259 -9.77 18.21 -10.73
C HIS A 259 -10.40 17.22 -11.73
N PRO A 260 -10.53 17.56 -13.03
CA PRO A 260 -11.21 16.73 -14.03
C PRO A 260 -10.52 15.41 -14.35
N MET A 261 -9.21 15.28 -14.07
CA MET A 261 -8.40 14.07 -14.30
C MET A 261 -8.59 13.49 -15.72
N THR A 262 -8.60 14.33 -16.76
CA THR A 262 -8.98 13.98 -18.14
C THR A 262 -8.28 12.74 -18.69
N PHE A 263 -6.95 12.70 -18.67
CA PHE A 263 -6.18 11.52 -19.09
C PHE A 263 -6.37 10.35 -18.12
N GLY A 264 -6.44 10.63 -16.83
CA GLY A 264 -6.59 9.61 -15.80
C GLY A 264 -7.94 8.88 -15.86
N ALA A 265 -9.01 9.54 -16.30
CA ALA A 265 -10.31 8.88 -16.48
C ALA A 265 -10.18 7.71 -17.46
N THR A 266 -9.61 7.96 -18.64
CA THR A 266 -9.35 6.91 -19.65
C THR A 266 -8.41 5.81 -19.10
N CYS A 267 -7.37 6.20 -18.37
CA CYS A 267 -6.48 5.22 -17.73
C CYS A 267 -7.26 4.30 -16.77
N VAL A 268 -8.12 4.85 -15.92
CA VAL A 268 -8.97 4.05 -15.00
C VAL A 268 -9.87 3.10 -15.78
N GLU A 269 -10.51 3.55 -16.88
CA GLU A 269 -11.38 2.70 -17.71
C GLU A 269 -10.63 1.52 -18.31
N VAL A 270 -9.43 1.75 -18.85
CA VAL A 270 -8.54 0.71 -19.38
C VAL A 270 -8.26 -0.37 -18.32
N TRP A 271 -7.90 0.05 -17.11
CA TRP A 271 -7.61 -0.87 -16.01
C TRP A 271 -8.86 -1.56 -15.46
N ASP A 272 -10.02 -0.89 -15.43
CA ASP A 272 -11.30 -1.50 -15.05
C ASP A 272 -11.69 -2.63 -16.01
N GLN A 273 -11.56 -2.41 -17.31
CA GLN A 273 -11.82 -3.45 -18.33
C GLN A 273 -10.90 -4.65 -18.20
N ALA A 274 -9.61 -4.42 -17.90
CA ALA A 274 -8.66 -5.50 -17.64
C ALA A 274 -9.00 -6.24 -16.34
N ALA A 275 -9.39 -5.52 -15.29
CA ALA A 275 -9.76 -6.11 -14.00
C ALA A 275 -10.98 -7.03 -14.09
N GLN A 276 -11.97 -6.71 -14.95
CA GLN A 276 -13.14 -7.57 -15.19
C GLN A 276 -12.78 -8.92 -15.81
N ARG A 277 -11.63 -9.01 -16.46
CA ARG A 277 -11.10 -10.24 -17.10
C ARG A 277 -9.98 -10.89 -16.29
N SER A 278 -9.72 -10.40 -15.10
CA SER A 278 -8.65 -10.86 -14.22
C SER A 278 -9.16 -11.72 -13.05
N THR A 279 -8.27 -12.47 -12.45
CA THR A 279 -8.46 -13.17 -11.17
C THR A 279 -7.72 -12.44 -10.05
N PRO A 280 -7.95 -12.76 -8.77
CA PRO A 280 -7.16 -12.21 -7.67
C PRO A 280 -5.65 -12.47 -7.77
N ALA A 281 -5.24 -13.52 -8.47
CA ALA A 281 -3.84 -13.88 -8.67
C ALA A 281 -3.19 -13.20 -9.88
N THR A 282 -3.98 -12.53 -10.75
CA THR A 282 -3.48 -11.88 -11.96
C THR A 282 -2.51 -10.74 -11.60
N ASP A 283 -1.27 -10.82 -12.09
CA ASP A 283 -0.27 -9.78 -11.91
C ASP A 283 -0.58 -8.56 -12.79
N HIS A 284 -0.27 -7.35 -12.33
CA HIS A 284 -0.57 -6.13 -13.09
C HIS A 284 0.20 -6.03 -14.42
N THR A 285 1.31 -6.75 -14.58
CA THR A 285 2.05 -6.83 -15.85
C THR A 285 1.33 -7.64 -16.91
N GLU A 286 0.31 -8.44 -16.53
CA GLU A 286 -0.58 -9.12 -17.47
C GLU A 286 -1.46 -8.16 -18.29
N LEU A 287 -1.47 -6.87 -17.95
CA LEU A 287 -2.06 -5.86 -18.82
C LEU A 287 -1.53 -5.98 -20.25
N TYR A 288 -0.27 -6.43 -20.43
CA TYR A 288 0.37 -6.65 -21.74
C TYR A 288 -0.46 -7.58 -22.65
N ARG A 289 -1.12 -8.59 -22.10
CA ARG A 289 -1.97 -9.52 -22.83
C ARG A 289 -3.47 -9.26 -22.71
N LEU A 290 -3.88 -8.39 -21.76
CA LEU A 290 -5.27 -8.07 -21.51
C LEU A 290 -5.75 -6.81 -22.26
N LEU A 291 -4.85 -5.94 -22.70
CA LEU A 291 -5.25 -4.79 -23.53
C LEU A 291 -5.74 -5.24 -24.90
N PRO A 292 -6.77 -4.58 -25.47
CA PRO A 292 -7.22 -4.81 -26.84
C PRO A 292 -6.05 -4.61 -27.79
N GLY A 293 -5.80 -5.60 -28.64
CA GLY A 293 -4.69 -5.52 -29.58
C GLY A 293 -3.47 -6.36 -29.23
N ALA A 294 -3.49 -7.09 -28.13
CA ALA A 294 -2.49 -8.13 -27.90
C ALA A 294 -2.50 -9.15 -29.07
N ALA A 295 -1.30 -9.51 -29.56
CA ALA A 295 -1.17 -10.62 -30.48
C ALA A 295 -1.65 -11.90 -29.77
N SER A 296 -2.51 -12.66 -30.44
CA SER A 296 -2.98 -13.98 -29.97
C SER A 296 -1.83 -14.98 -29.93
#